data_b2c8552a840e0bf01c89a38a1a066f0c
#
_entry.id   b2c8552a840e0bf01c89a38a1a066f0c
#
_cell.length_a   1.000
_cell.length_b   1.000
_cell.length_c   1.000
_cell.angle_alpha   90.00
_cell.angle_beta   90.00
_cell.angle_gamma   90.00
#
_symmetry.space_group_name_H-M   'P 1'
#
loop_
_entity.id
_entity.type
_entity.pdbx_description
1 polymer ?
#
loop_
_entity_poly.entity_id
_entity_poly.type
_entity_poly.pdbx_seq_one_letter_code
_entity_poly.pdbx_strand_id
1 'polypeptide(L)'
;MKWNMNLISRDDVKTKLDRKDSFKLVMVLSEWAYRSKHIPGSMHIATPEEALARLAKDDDIVVYCSGYNCIASVNAYEYLVRHGYTHVRRYAGGIIDWEEAGYPLEGEMVREETNA
;
A
#
# COMPACT_ATOMS: atom_id res chain seq x y z
N MET A 1 -8.29 17.54 -16.02
CA MET A 1 -7.98 17.27 -15.35
C MET A 1 -7.28 16.46 -14.98
N LYS A 2 -7.05 16.24 -14.71
CA LYS A 2 -6.52 15.72 -14.46
C LYS A 2 -6.14 15.00 -13.63
N TRP A 3 -5.84 14.38 -13.73
CA TRP A 3 -5.54 13.29 -12.84
C TRP A 3 -4.07 13.11 -12.73
N ASN A 4 -3.40 13.91 -11.99
CA ASN A 4 -1.98 13.81 -11.77
C ASN A 4 -1.73 13.05 -10.49
N MET A 5 -2.21 11.81 -10.47
CA MET A 5 -1.98 10.96 -9.33
C MET A 5 -0.51 10.57 -9.30
N ASN A 6 0.14 10.77 -8.17
CA ASN A 6 1.54 10.36 -8.00
C ASN A 6 1.60 8.86 -7.81
N LEU A 7 2.32 8.20 -8.68
CA LEU A 7 2.48 6.76 -8.62
C LEU A 7 3.91 6.42 -8.20
N ILE A 8 4.05 5.23 -7.64
CA ILE A 8 5.36 4.69 -7.31
C ILE A 8 5.42 3.26 -7.87
N SER A 9 6.58 2.88 -8.38
CA SER A 9 6.76 1.58 -9.00
C SER A 9 6.98 0.51 -7.94
N ARG A 10 6.77 -0.75 -8.35
CA ARG A 10 7.06 -1.90 -7.52
C ARG A 10 8.49 -1.88 -7.03
N ASP A 11 9.41 -1.63 -7.91
CA ASP A 11 10.83 -1.69 -7.56
C ASP A 11 11.22 -0.56 -6.62
N ASP A 12 10.59 0.60 -6.76
CA ASP A 12 10.86 1.70 -5.84
C ASP A 12 10.32 1.42 -4.45
N VAL A 13 9.16 0.77 -4.36
CA VAL A 13 8.64 0.35 -3.05
C VAL A 13 9.59 -0.65 -2.42
N LYS A 14 10.05 -1.63 -3.21
CA LYS A 14 10.98 -2.64 -2.70
C LYS A 14 12.27 -1.99 -2.20
N THR A 15 12.78 -1.03 -2.95
CA THR A 15 13.99 -0.31 -2.55
C THR A 15 13.80 0.42 -1.22
N LYS A 16 12.65 1.09 -1.06
CA LYS A 16 12.38 1.80 0.19
C LYS A 16 12.33 0.84 1.37
N LEU A 17 11.73 -0.33 1.18
CA LEU A 17 11.65 -1.32 2.24
C LEU A 17 13.03 -1.89 2.56
N ASP A 18 13.82 -2.20 1.54
CA ASP A 18 15.15 -2.78 1.73
C ASP A 18 16.09 -1.80 2.43
N ARG A 19 15.95 -0.51 2.13
CA ARG A 19 16.76 0.52 2.75
C ARG A 19 16.22 0.93 4.12
N LYS A 20 15.05 0.42 4.48
CA LYS A 20 14.37 0.77 5.73
C LYS A 20 14.11 2.26 5.84
N ASP A 21 13.68 2.84 4.71
CA ASP A 21 13.28 4.23 4.68
C ASP A 21 12.13 4.47 5.64
N SER A 22 12.05 5.69 6.18
CA SER A 22 10.95 6.06 7.08
C SER A 22 9.75 6.44 6.23
N PHE A 23 8.79 5.53 6.07
CA PHE A 23 7.57 5.83 5.32
C PHE A 23 6.46 4.89 5.80
N LYS A 24 5.24 5.23 5.41
CA LYS A 24 4.06 4.45 5.78
C LYS A 24 3.55 3.75 4.53
N LEU A 25 3.62 2.43 4.53
CA LEU A 25 3.06 1.61 3.44
C LEU A 25 1.71 1.11 3.93
N VAL A 26 0.64 1.54 3.27
CA VAL A 26 -0.72 1.38 3.78
C VAL A 26 -1.55 0.54 2.84
N MET A 27 -2.05 -0.59 3.35
CA MET A 27 -2.99 -1.40 2.61
C MET A 27 -4.41 -0.96 2.96
N VAL A 28 -5.22 -0.72 1.92
CA VAL A 28 -6.55 -0.14 2.10
C VAL A 28 -7.67 -1.08 1.71
N LEU A 29 -7.45 -2.37 1.84
CA LEU A 29 -8.49 -3.36 1.65
C LEU A 29 -9.11 -3.74 3.00
N SER A 30 -9.98 -4.77 3.00
CA SER A 30 -10.59 -5.22 4.23
C SER A 30 -9.56 -5.85 5.16
N GLU A 31 -9.92 -5.97 6.43
CA GLU A 31 -9.05 -6.64 7.39
C GLU A 31 -8.76 -8.07 6.96
N TRP A 32 -9.76 -8.76 6.43
CA TRP A 32 -9.56 -10.13 5.98
C TRP A 32 -8.51 -10.20 4.88
N ALA A 33 -8.58 -9.25 3.93
CA ALA A 33 -7.60 -9.23 2.84
C ALA A 33 -6.19 -8.97 3.36
N TYR A 34 -6.05 -8.03 4.29
CA TYR A 34 -4.76 -7.73 4.86
C TYR A 34 -4.18 -8.94 5.59
N ARG A 35 -5.02 -9.60 6.39
CA ARG A 35 -4.56 -10.77 7.15
C ARG A 35 -4.21 -11.93 6.24
N SER A 36 -4.88 -12.01 5.08
CA SER A 36 -4.60 -13.08 4.12
C SER A 36 -3.25 -12.93 3.46
N LYS A 37 -2.99 -11.74 2.92
CA LYS A 37 -1.71 -11.44 2.26
C LYS A 37 -1.46 -9.94 2.33
N HIS A 38 -0.28 -9.56 2.74
CA HIS A 38 0.12 -8.15 2.71
C HIS A 38 1.63 -8.05 2.53
N ILE A 39 2.09 -6.89 2.10
CA ILE A 39 3.52 -6.64 1.95
C ILE A 39 4.12 -6.47 3.34
N PRO A 40 5.23 -7.17 3.64
CA PRO A 40 5.86 -7.01 4.96
C PRO A 40 6.19 -5.56 5.24
N GLY A 41 5.89 -5.11 6.44
CA GLY A 41 6.11 -3.73 6.82
C GLY A 41 4.94 -2.81 6.53
N SER A 42 3.90 -3.31 5.85
CA SER A 42 2.72 -2.48 5.61
C SER A 42 1.79 -2.51 6.80
N MET A 43 0.97 -1.47 6.89
CA MET A 43 -0.05 -1.37 7.92
C MET A 43 -1.41 -1.37 7.26
N HIS A 44 -2.42 -1.82 7.99
CA HIS A 44 -3.78 -1.85 7.50
C HIS A 44 -4.55 -0.65 8.02
N ILE A 45 -5.24 0.03 7.12
CA ILE A 45 -6.15 1.10 7.50
C ILE A 45 -7.48 0.81 6.81
N ALA A 46 -8.52 0.61 7.61
CA ALA A 46 -9.80 0.14 7.11
C ALA A 46 -10.73 1.27 6.68
N THR A 47 -10.63 2.43 7.30
CA THR A 47 -11.56 3.53 7.05
C THR A 47 -10.82 4.84 6.88
N PRO A 48 -11.45 5.82 6.19
CA PRO A 48 -10.85 7.14 6.06
C PRO A 48 -10.60 7.81 7.40
N GLU A 49 -11.52 7.63 8.35
CA GLU A 49 -11.36 8.23 9.69
C GLU A 49 -10.15 7.67 10.39
N GLU A 50 -9.92 6.37 10.24
CA GLU A 50 -8.74 5.74 10.83
C GLU A 50 -7.46 6.32 10.24
N ALA A 51 -7.48 6.61 8.93
CA ALA A 51 -6.31 7.20 8.29
C ALA A 51 -5.97 8.56 8.91
N LEU A 52 -6.98 9.40 9.11
CA LEU A 52 -6.75 10.71 9.70
C LEU A 52 -6.21 10.59 11.13
N ALA A 53 -6.61 9.55 11.85
CA ALA A 53 -6.16 9.37 13.23
C ALA A 53 -4.74 8.83 13.30
N ARG A 54 -4.30 8.04 12.31
CA ARG A 54 -3.04 7.30 12.41
C ARG A 54 -1.92 7.87 11.58
N LEU A 55 -2.22 8.74 10.61
CA LEU A 55 -1.21 9.27 9.69
C LEU A 55 -1.06 10.77 9.89
N ALA A 56 0.18 11.24 9.88
CA ALA A 56 0.47 12.67 9.95
C ALA A 56 0.48 13.26 8.55
N LYS A 57 0.13 14.54 8.44
CA LYS A 57 -0.02 15.20 7.15
C LYS A 57 1.27 15.23 6.34
N ASP A 58 2.41 15.21 7.01
CA ASP A 58 3.70 15.24 6.34
C ASP A 58 4.37 13.87 6.25
N ASP A 59 3.67 12.80 6.65
CA ASP A 59 4.21 11.45 6.46
C ASP A 59 4.42 11.16 4.99
N ASP A 60 5.46 10.40 4.69
CA ASP A 60 5.65 9.82 3.36
C ASP A 60 4.79 8.56 3.29
N ILE A 61 3.76 8.59 2.45
CA ILE A 61 2.72 7.55 2.45
C ILE A 61 2.62 6.91 1.08
N VAL A 62 2.58 5.58 1.06
CA VAL A 62 2.29 4.80 -0.14
C VAL A 62 1.05 3.97 0.15
N VAL A 63 0.00 4.13 -0.66
CA VAL A 63 -1.22 3.34 -0.52
C VAL A 63 -1.27 2.28 -1.60
N TYR A 64 -1.78 1.10 -1.25
CA TYR A 64 -1.91 0.03 -2.22
C TYR A 64 -3.10 -0.86 -1.86
N CYS A 65 -3.55 -1.64 -2.85
CA CYS A 65 -4.56 -2.66 -2.59
C CYS A 65 -4.25 -3.91 -3.45
N SER A 66 -5.24 -4.53 -4.09
CA SER A 66 -4.99 -5.82 -4.73
C SER A 66 -4.25 -5.71 -6.06
N GLY A 67 -4.56 -4.71 -6.87
CA GLY A 67 -3.94 -4.59 -8.18
C GLY A 67 -4.41 -3.35 -8.91
N TYR A 68 -4.09 -3.30 -10.20
CA TYR A 68 -4.32 -2.11 -11.00
C TYR A 68 -5.79 -1.70 -11.06
N ASN A 69 -6.69 -2.67 -11.04
CA ASN A 69 -8.11 -2.38 -11.18
C ASN A 69 -8.81 -2.10 -9.87
N CYS A 70 -8.08 -2.11 -8.78
CA CYS A 70 -8.68 -1.91 -7.46
C CYS A 70 -8.87 -0.41 -7.21
N ILE A 71 -10.13 0.00 -7.03
CA ILE A 71 -10.43 1.41 -6.85
C ILE A 71 -10.17 1.89 -5.42
N ALA A 72 -10.04 0.97 -4.47
CA ALA A 72 -9.87 1.36 -3.07
C ALA A 72 -8.64 2.23 -2.85
N SER A 73 -7.51 1.90 -3.49
CA SER A 73 -6.30 2.70 -3.31
C SER A 73 -6.40 4.04 -4.04
N VAL A 74 -7.14 4.10 -5.15
CA VAL A 74 -7.41 5.38 -5.81
C VAL A 74 -8.21 6.29 -4.88
N ASN A 75 -9.27 5.75 -4.30
CA ASN A 75 -10.10 6.53 -3.38
C ASN A 75 -9.32 6.97 -2.15
N ALA A 76 -8.49 6.09 -1.61
CA ALA A 76 -7.67 6.43 -0.45
C ALA A 76 -6.68 7.55 -0.80
N TYR A 77 -6.04 7.44 -1.95
CA TYR A 77 -5.12 8.48 -2.41
C TYR A 77 -5.82 9.83 -2.48
N GLU A 78 -6.98 9.88 -3.15
CA GLU A 78 -7.70 11.12 -3.32
C GLU A 78 -8.19 11.70 -2.01
N TYR A 79 -8.65 10.83 -1.11
CA TYR A 79 -9.11 11.27 0.20
C TYR A 79 -7.97 11.95 0.97
N LEU A 80 -6.80 11.31 0.99
CA LEU A 80 -5.66 11.87 1.73
C LEU A 80 -5.21 13.19 1.14
N VAL A 81 -5.11 13.27 -0.19
CA VAL A 81 -4.69 14.50 -0.83
C VAL A 81 -5.67 15.63 -0.52
N ARG A 82 -6.97 15.34 -0.55
CA ARG A 82 -7.98 16.36 -0.24
C ARG A 82 -7.93 16.82 1.21
N HIS A 83 -7.38 16.00 2.09
CA HIS A 83 -7.29 16.35 3.50
C HIS A 83 -5.92 16.90 3.87
N GLY A 84 -5.14 17.33 2.89
CA GLY A 84 -3.93 18.07 3.16
C GLY A 84 -2.67 17.23 3.30
N TYR A 85 -2.73 15.95 2.98
CA TYR A 85 -1.53 15.10 3.00
C TYR A 85 -0.71 15.41 1.76
N THR A 86 0.55 15.74 1.94
CA THR A 86 1.38 16.30 0.87
C THR A 86 2.33 15.32 0.21
N HIS A 87 2.53 14.14 0.81
CA HIS A 87 3.50 13.18 0.30
C HIS A 87 2.85 11.81 0.14
N VAL A 88 1.84 11.74 -0.74
CA VAL A 88 1.10 10.50 -0.96
C VAL A 88 1.39 9.99 -2.35
N ARG A 89 1.67 8.69 -2.46
CA ARG A 89 1.82 8.01 -3.75
C ARG A 89 1.01 6.73 -3.72
N ARG A 90 0.64 6.26 -4.90
CA ARG A 90 -0.12 5.03 -5.03
C ARG A 90 0.74 3.97 -5.70
N TYR A 91 0.84 2.81 -5.08
CA TYR A 91 1.44 1.65 -5.72
C TYR A 91 0.32 0.89 -6.42
N ALA A 92 0.17 1.16 -7.72
CA ALA A 92 -0.98 0.68 -8.49
C ALA A 92 -0.96 -0.83 -8.68
N GLY A 93 0.22 -1.44 -8.77
CA GLY A 93 0.30 -2.88 -9.00
C GLY A 93 -0.24 -3.72 -7.87
N GLY A 94 -0.09 -3.28 -6.64
CA GLY A 94 -0.66 -3.94 -5.48
C GLY A 94 -0.12 -5.34 -5.23
N ILE A 95 -0.90 -6.12 -4.50
CA ILE A 95 -0.50 -7.47 -4.10
C ILE A 95 -0.21 -8.35 -5.31
N ILE A 96 -1.05 -8.26 -6.34
CA ILE A 96 -0.89 -9.14 -7.51
C ILE A 96 0.46 -8.91 -8.19
N ASP A 97 0.80 -7.64 -8.43
CA ASP A 97 2.07 -7.31 -9.07
C ASP A 97 3.26 -7.69 -8.18
N TRP A 98 3.13 -7.45 -6.89
CA TRP A 98 4.18 -7.76 -5.92
C TRP A 98 4.47 -9.26 -5.89
N GLU A 99 3.40 -10.04 -5.86
CA GLU A 99 3.51 -11.50 -5.83
C GLU A 99 4.09 -12.04 -7.12
N GLU A 100 3.67 -11.48 -8.26
CA GLU A 100 4.20 -11.92 -9.55
C GLU A 100 5.68 -11.64 -9.69
N ALA A 101 6.16 -10.62 -9.02
CA ALA A 101 7.59 -10.30 -9.03
C ALA A 101 8.41 -11.24 -8.16
N GLY A 102 7.75 -12.08 -7.37
CA GLY A 102 8.45 -12.97 -6.46
C GLY A 102 8.91 -12.30 -5.18
N TYR A 103 8.40 -11.12 -4.89
CA TYR A 103 8.77 -10.39 -3.68
C TYR A 103 8.02 -10.96 -2.47
N PRO A 104 8.57 -10.82 -1.27
CA PRO A 104 8.01 -11.50 -0.10
C PRO A 104 6.67 -10.92 0.33
N LEU A 105 5.81 -11.82 0.79
CA LEU A 105 4.51 -11.47 1.36
C LEU A 105 4.38 -12.12 2.73
N GLU A 106 3.54 -11.53 3.56
CA GLU A 106 3.15 -12.09 4.85
C GLU A 106 1.65 -12.29 4.89
N GLY A 107 1.20 -13.21 5.73
CA GLY A 107 -0.23 -13.40 5.95
C GLY A 107 -0.60 -14.85 6.04
N GLU A 108 -1.86 -15.08 6.44
CA GLU A 108 -2.34 -16.42 6.74
C GLU A 108 -2.46 -17.29 5.49
N MET A 109 -2.63 -16.66 4.33
CA MET A 109 -2.81 -17.38 3.08
C MET A 109 -1.54 -17.46 2.24
N VAL A 110 -0.43 -16.98 2.76
CA VAL A 110 0.83 -17.03 2.03
C VAL A 110 1.40 -18.43 2.14
N ARG A 111 1.74 -19.00 0.97
CA ARG A 111 2.34 -20.32 0.98
C ARG A 111 3.79 -20.23 1.39
N GLU A 112 4.21 -21.23 2.15
CA GLU A 112 5.61 -21.35 2.50
C GLU A 112 6.33 -22.00 1.34
N GLU A 113 6.88 -21.19 0.47
CA GLU A 113 7.54 -21.74 -0.71
C GLU A 113 8.69 -22.66 -0.39
N THR A 114 9.30 -22.42 0.74
CA THR A 114 10.36 -23.29 1.17
C THR A 114 9.88 -24.71 1.43
N ASN A 115 8.60 -24.88 1.58
CA ASN A 115 8.03 -26.20 1.77
C ASN A 115 8.00 -27.00 0.49
N ALA A 116 8.23 -26.33 -0.60
CA ALA A 116 8.20 -27.02 -1.88
C ALA A 116 9.32 -28.01 -1.96
#